data_9eedee6d584070eb4dd03c40a1468b2b
#
_entry.id   9eedee6d584070eb4dd03c40a1468b2b
#
_cell.length_a   1.000
_cell.length_b   1.000
_cell.length_c   1.000
_cell.angle_alpha   90.00
_cell.angle_beta   90.00
_cell.angle_gamma   90.00
#
_symmetry.space_group_name_H-M   'P 1'
#
loop_
_entity.id
_entity.type
_entity.pdbx_description
1 polymer ?
#
loop_
_entity_poly.entity_id
_entity_poly.type
_entity_poly.pdbx_seq_one_letter_code
_entity_poly.pdbx_strand_id
1 'polypeptide(L)'
;MCIRDRAYPAGELKHGTISLIEEGTFVVALACSDKLTEKTMSNIKEVKARGAEVLVVTTDDNREVLPEADHVIYIPKTNDLLMPSLEVVPMQLLGYYIALARHCDIDKPRNLAKSVTVE
;
A
#
# COMPACT_ATOMS: atom_id res chain seq x y z
N MET A 1 10.19 11.43 6.29
CA MET A 1 8.95 10.71 6.62
C MET A 1 7.78 11.42 5.97
N CYS A 2 6.97 10.69 5.24
CA CYS A 2 5.79 11.26 4.62
C CYS A 2 4.68 11.31 5.67
N ILE A 3 4.45 12.46 6.27
CA ILE A 3 3.38 12.66 7.27
C ILE A 3 1.97 12.70 6.64
N ARG A 4 1.89 12.46 5.34
CA ARG A 4 0.64 12.48 4.56
C ARG A 4 0.18 11.11 4.10
N ASP A 5 0.89 10.04 4.52
CA ASP A 5 0.47 8.68 4.18
C ASP A 5 -0.92 8.41 4.77
N ARG A 6 -1.75 7.79 3.96
CA ARG A 6 -3.12 7.44 4.32
C ARG A 6 -3.41 6.03 3.86
N ALA A 7 -4.10 5.26 4.68
CA ALA A 7 -4.62 3.96 4.33
C ALA A 7 -6.14 4.00 4.33
N TYR A 8 -6.73 3.47 3.27
CA TYR A 8 -8.18 3.43 3.09
C TYR A 8 -8.60 2.07 2.54
N PRO A 9 -9.79 1.58 2.90
CA PRO A 9 -10.44 0.57 2.10
C PRO A 9 -10.62 1.11 0.67
N ALA A 10 -10.23 0.33 -0.34
CA ALA A 10 -10.20 0.83 -1.72
C ALA A 10 -11.58 1.34 -2.21
N GLY A 11 -12.67 0.73 -1.76
CA GLY A 11 -14.03 1.18 -2.07
C GLY A 11 -14.40 2.54 -1.48
N GLU A 12 -13.70 3.01 -0.43
CA GLU A 12 -13.97 4.29 0.21
C GLU A 12 -13.28 5.47 -0.49
N LEU A 13 -12.32 5.22 -1.39
CA LEU A 13 -11.60 6.28 -2.09
C LEU A 13 -12.53 7.25 -2.82
N LYS A 14 -13.60 6.73 -3.45
CA LYS A 14 -14.56 7.55 -4.21
C LYS A 14 -15.38 8.51 -3.34
N HIS A 15 -15.40 8.35 -2.04
CA HIS A 15 -16.15 9.21 -1.11
C HIS A 15 -15.40 10.50 -0.70
N GLY A 16 -14.33 10.84 -1.41
CA GLY A 16 -13.63 12.13 -1.23
C GLY A 16 -12.12 12.04 -1.42
N THR A 17 -11.47 11.05 -0.82
CA THR A 17 -10.00 10.97 -0.79
C THR A 17 -9.34 10.72 -2.15
N ILE A 18 -10.10 10.21 -3.11
CA ILE A 18 -9.63 10.07 -4.50
C ILE A 18 -9.27 11.43 -5.14
N SER A 19 -9.83 12.54 -4.64
CA SER A 19 -9.47 13.89 -5.09
C SER A 19 -8.06 14.31 -4.73
N LEU A 20 -7.40 13.58 -3.83
CA LEU A 20 -6.00 13.79 -3.45
C LEU A 20 -5.01 13.09 -4.38
N ILE A 21 -5.51 12.29 -5.31
CA ILE A 21 -4.68 11.61 -6.31
C ILE A 21 -4.39 12.60 -7.44
N GLU A 22 -3.11 12.89 -7.60
CA GLU A 22 -2.54 13.73 -8.65
C GLU A 22 -1.54 12.89 -9.47
N GLU A 23 -1.11 13.42 -10.60
CA GLU A 23 -0.08 12.78 -11.42
C GLU A 23 1.20 12.54 -10.61
N GLY A 24 1.72 11.31 -10.65
CA GLY A 24 2.89 10.89 -9.87
C GLY A 24 2.59 10.56 -8.39
N THR A 25 1.32 10.59 -7.96
CA THR A 25 0.97 10.09 -6.62
C THR A 25 1.25 8.59 -6.54
N PHE A 26 2.10 8.19 -5.60
CA PHE A 26 2.41 6.78 -5.38
C PHE A 26 1.32 6.11 -4.55
N VAL A 27 0.71 5.07 -5.09
CA VAL A 27 -0.37 4.31 -4.47
C VAL A 27 0.06 2.86 -4.29
N VAL A 28 -0.07 2.34 -3.07
CA VAL A 28 0.12 0.91 -2.80
C VAL A 28 -1.25 0.26 -2.66
N ALA A 29 -1.54 -0.73 -3.50
CA ALA A 29 -2.79 -1.48 -3.48
C ALA A 29 -2.54 -2.91 -2.99
N LEU A 30 -3.28 -3.34 -1.98
CA LEU A 30 -3.28 -4.72 -1.50
C LEU A 30 -4.40 -5.50 -2.20
N ALA A 31 -4.04 -6.48 -3.02
CA ALA A 31 -4.95 -7.25 -3.85
C ALA A 31 -4.77 -8.77 -3.63
N CYS A 32 -4.78 -9.19 -2.36
CA CYS A 32 -4.50 -10.58 -1.98
C CYS A 32 -5.76 -11.40 -1.68
N SER A 33 -6.95 -10.81 -1.75
CA SER A 33 -8.21 -11.51 -1.51
C SER A 33 -8.91 -11.85 -2.82
N ASP A 34 -9.04 -13.13 -3.13
CA ASP A 34 -9.71 -13.61 -4.35
C ASP A 34 -11.15 -13.04 -4.48
N LYS A 35 -11.85 -12.90 -3.36
CA LYS A 35 -13.24 -12.39 -3.32
C LYS A 35 -13.36 -10.91 -3.67
N LEU A 36 -12.29 -10.15 -3.53
CA LEU A 36 -12.29 -8.70 -3.72
C LEU A 36 -11.45 -8.25 -4.91
N THR A 37 -10.79 -9.18 -5.61
CA THR A 37 -9.87 -8.86 -6.72
C THR A 37 -10.51 -7.95 -7.76
N GLU A 38 -11.68 -8.32 -8.31
CA GLU A 38 -12.35 -7.50 -9.32
C GLU A 38 -12.67 -6.09 -8.85
N LYS A 39 -13.13 -5.95 -7.59
CA LYS A 39 -13.43 -4.63 -7.00
C LYS A 39 -12.17 -3.81 -6.78
N THR A 40 -11.11 -4.46 -6.31
CA THR A 40 -9.79 -3.81 -6.11
C THR A 40 -9.23 -3.36 -7.45
N MET A 41 -9.32 -4.20 -8.50
CA MET A 41 -8.90 -3.85 -9.86
C MET A 41 -9.66 -2.63 -10.40
N SER A 42 -10.98 -2.57 -10.19
CA SER A 42 -11.76 -1.39 -10.58
C SER A 42 -11.27 -0.12 -9.89
N ASN A 43 -10.96 -0.19 -8.59
CA ASN A 43 -10.45 0.96 -7.83
C ASN A 43 -9.02 1.34 -8.28
N ILE A 44 -8.17 0.36 -8.63
CA ILE A 44 -6.83 0.63 -9.19
C ILE A 44 -6.96 1.41 -10.51
N LYS A 45 -7.86 1.00 -11.42
CA LYS A 45 -8.13 1.73 -12.66
C LYS A 45 -8.53 3.18 -12.41
N GLU A 46 -9.35 3.42 -11.39
CA GLU A 46 -9.79 4.77 -11.04
C GLU A 46 -8.64 5.68 -10.58
N VAL A 47 -7.69 5.18 -9.79
CA VAL A 47 -6.53 5.96 -9.37
C VAL A 47 -5.52 6.12 -10.50
N LYS A 48 -5.33 5.09 -11.34
CA LYS A 48 -4.50 5.15 -12.55
C LYS A 48 -4.99 6.22 -13.53
N ALA A 49 -6.30 6.32 -13.73
CA ALA A 49 -6.91 7.32 -14.60
C ALA A 49 -6.64 8.78 -14.14
N ARG A 50 -6.17 8.96 -12.90
CA ARG A 50 -5.76 10.25 -12.35
C ARG A 50 -4.24 10.47 -12.32
N GLY A 51 -3.50 9.57 -12.96
CA GLY A 51 -2.04 9.67 -13.05
C GLY A 51 -1.28 9.08 -11.86
N ALA A 52 -1.91 8.23 -11.04
CA ALA A 52 -1.20 7.53 -9.97
C ALA A 52 -0.19 6.52 -10.53
N GLU A 53 0.96 6.40 -9.87
CA GLU A 53 1.89 5.29 -10.00
C GLU A 53 1.53 4.21 -8.99
N VAL A 54 1.21 3.00 -9.45
CA VAL A 54 0.61 1.96 -8.62
C VAL A 54 1.53 0.77 -8.42
N LEU A 55 1.87 0.52 -7.16
CA LEU A 55 2.46 -0.73 -6.69
C LEU A 55 1.35 -1.65 -6.18
N VAL A 56 1.23 -2.83 -6.76
CA VAL A 56 0.28 -3.85 -6.28
C VAL A 56 1.01 -4.93 -5.51
N VAL A 57 0.53 -5.22 -4.30
CA VAL A 57 0.92 -6.42 -3.54
C VAL A 57 -0.17 -7.46 -3.73
N THR A 58 0.20 -8.62 -4.23
CA THR A 58 -0.76 -9.68 -4.56
C THR A 58 -0.15 -11.07 -4.35
N THR A 59 -0.97 -12.09 -4.43
CA THR A 59 -0.50 -13.48 -4.35
C THR A 59 0.11 -13.94 -5.67
N ASP A 60 1.02 -14.89 -5.62
CA ASP A 60 1.77 -15.39 -6.78
C ASP A 60 0.90 -16.12 -7.81
N ASP A 61 -0.29 -16.56 -7.45
CA ASP A 61 -1.30 -17.14 -8.34
C ASP A 61 -2.22 -16.09 -9.02
N ASN A 62 -2.23 -14.86 -8.54
CA ASN A 62 -3.10 -13.79 -9.08
C ASN A 62 -2.35 -12.94 -10.13
N ARG A 63 -2.55 -13.26 -11.41
CA ARG A 63 -1.95 -12.55 -12.54
C ARG A 63 -2.86 -11.49 -13.16
N GLU A 64 -4.10 -11.39 -12.72
CA GLU A 64 -5.09 -10.46 -13.28
C GLU A 64 -4.74 -9.00 -13.01
N VAL A 65 -3.93 -8.73 -11.98
CA VAL A 65 -3.51 -7.37 -11.59
C VAL A 65 -2.45 -6.76 -12.52
N LEU A 66 -1.75 -7.58 -13.31
CA LEU A 66 -0.59 -7.16 -14.10
C LEU A 66 -0.87 -6.01 -15.08
N PRO A 67 -1.99 -5.99 -15.82
CA PRO A 67 -2.22 -4.94 -16.81
C PRO A 67 -2.37 -3.54 -16.21
N GLU A 68 -2.76 -3.47 -14.94
CA GLU A 68 -3.09 -2.21 -14.26
C GLU A 68 -2.01 -1.74 -13.28
N ALA A 69 -1.00 -2.57 -13.00
CA ALA A 69 0.08 -2.27 -12.07
C ALA A 69 1.31 -1.70 -12.79
N ASP A 70 1.94 -0.68 -12.24
CA ASP A 70 3.27 -0.23 -12.67
C ASP A 70 4.34 -1.11 -12.03
N HIS A 71 4.09 -1.52 -10.79
CA HIS A 71 4.98 -2.41 -10.03
C HIS A 71 4.16 -3.49 -9.32
N VAL A 72 4.74 -4.68 -9.17
CA VAL A 72 4.08 -5.80 -8.48
C VAL A 72 5.03 -6.46 -7.49
N ILE A 73 4.55 -6.71 -6.29
CA ILE A 73 5.20 -7.58 -5.30
C ILE A 73 4.32 -8.80 -5.11
N TYR A 74 4.90 -9.97 -5.34
CA TYR A 74 4.22 -11.25 -5.11
C TYR A 74 4.53 -11.77 -3.71
N ILE A 75 3.50 -12.20 -3.01
CA ILE A 75 3.61 -12.88 -1.72
C ILE A 75 2.98 -14.27 -1.80
N PRO A 76 3.43 -15.23 -1.00
CA PRO A 76 2.84 -16.56 -0.96
C PRO A 76 1.36 -16.50 -0.56
N LYS A 77 0.54 -17.33 -1.21
CA LYS A 77 -0.85 -17.49 -0.80
C LYS A 77 -0.95 -18.26 0.51
N THR A 78 -1.80 -17.80 1.41
CA THR A 78 -2.11 -18.50 2.66
C THR A 78 -3.60 -18.41 2.99
N ASN A 79 -3.99 -18.86 4.17
CA ASN A 79 -5.36 -18.72 4.66
C ASN A 79 -5.74 -17.23 4.78
N ASP A 80 -6.98 -16.89 4.40
CA ASP A 80 -7.50 -15.51 4.43
C ASP A 80 -7.31 -14.81 5.79
N LEU A 81 -7.39 -15.56 6.91
CA LEU A 81 -7.19 -15.00 8.25
C LEU A 81 -5.74 -14.64 8.55
N LEU A 82 -4.80 -15.27 7.89
CA LEU A 82 -3.36 -15.04 8.06
C LEU A 82 -2.78 -14.10 6.99
N MET A 83 -3.52 -13.86 5.91
CA MET A 83 -3.07 -13.04 4.80
C MET A 83 -2.60 -11.64 5.24
N PRO A 84 -3.30 -10.92 6.12
CA PRO A 84 -2.84 -9.60 6.59
C PRO A 84 -1.47 -9.62 7.26
N SER A 85 -1.11 -10.75 7.92
CA SER A 85 0.22 -10.90 8.53
C SER A 85 1.34 -11.05 7.50
N LEU A 86 1.04 -11.61 6.32
CA LEU A 86 1.99 -11.65 5.22
C LEU A 86 2.04 -10.32 4.46
N GLU A 87 0.90 -9.67 4.25
CA GLU A 87 0.81 -8.37 3.56
C GLU A 87 1.60 -7.27 4.27
N VAL A 88 1.66 -7.30 5.60
CA VAL A 88 2.39 -6.29 6.37
C VAL A 88 3.90 -6.36 6.16
N VAL A 89 4.46 -7.54 5.85
CA VAL A 89 5.91 -7.72 5.69
C VAL A 89 6.49 -6.86 4.56
N PRO A 90 5.99 -6.93 3.31
CA PRO A 90 6.46 -6.03 2.25
C PRO A 90 6.21 -4.55 2.57
N MET A 91 5.15 -4.21 3.32
CA MET A 91 4.92 -2.83 3.74
C MET A 91 5.96 -2.34 4.75
N GLN A 92 6.36 -3.18 5.69
CA GLN A 92 7.44 -2.86 6.63
C GLN A 92 8.78 -2.69 5.91
N LEU A 93 9.09 -3.58 4.95
CA LEU A 93 10.29 -3.47 4.13
C LEU A 93 10.26 -2.20 3.27
N LEU A 94 9.13 -1.88 2.65
CA LEU A 94 8.96 -0.64 1.88
C LEU A 94 9.25 0.58 2.76
N GLY A 95 8.65 0.64 3.95
CA GLY A 95 8.89 1.72 4.91
C GLY A 95 10.36 1.82 5.32
N TYR A 96 11.01 0.68 5.58
CA TYR A 96 12.43 0.60 5.89
C TYR A 96 13.30 1.18 4.76
N TYR A 97 13.12 0.70 3.53
CA TYR A 97 13.92 1.15 2.40
C TYR A 97 13.67 2.60 2.01
N ILE A 98 12.43 3.09 2.12
CA ILE A 98 12.12 4.51 1.92
C ILE A 98 12.85 5.36 2.97
N ALA A 99 12.81 4.97 4.25
CA ALA A 99 13.50 5.67 5.32
C ALA A 99 15.02 5.70 5.09
N LEU A 100 15.60 4.56 4.68
CA LEU A 100 17.02 4.44 4.34
C LEU A 100 17.39 5.36 3.16
N ALA A 101 16.64 5.31 2.07
CA ALA A 101 16.87 6.14 0.88
C ALA A 101 16.75 7.64 1.16
N ARG A 102 15.95 8.01 2.16
CA ARG A 102 15.78 9.40 2.61
C ARG A 102 16.72 9.79 3.73
N HIS A 103 17.69 8.94 4.09
CA HIS A 103 18.66 9.17 5.19
C HIS A 103 17.98 9.49 6.54
N CYS A 104 16.80 8.87 6.78
CA CYS A 104 16.11 8.98 8.06
C CYS A 104 16.68 7.97 9.06
N ASP A 105 16.62 8.32 10.37
CA ASP A 105 16.90 7.35 11.43
C ASP A 105 15.76 6.33 11.48
N ILE A 106 16.07 5.07 11.22
CA ILE A 106 15.10 3.97 11.12
C ILE A 106 14.66 3.53 12.52
N ASP A 107 15.57 3.53 13.48
CA ASP A 107 15.30 3.03 14.82
C ASP A 107 14.70 4.08 15.74
N LYS A 108 14.97 5.36 15.47
CA LYS A 108 14.51 6.50 16.26
C LYS A 108 13.83 7.55 15.39
N PRO A 109 12.63 7.24 14.85
CA PRO A 109 11.91 8.19 14.03
C PRO A 109 11.56 9.44 14.87
N ARG A 110 11.95 10.61 14.40
CA ARG A 110 11.88 11.88 15.16
C ARG A 110 10.47 12.27 15.62
N ASN A 111 9.44 11.72 14.99
CA ASN A 111 8.04 12.07 15.25
C ASN A 111 7.28 10.98 16.02
N LEU A 112 7.96 9.91 16.44
CA LEU A 112 7.38 8.82 17.21
C LEU A 112 8.20 8.60 18.47
N ALA A 113 7.58 8.73 19.63
CA ALA A 113 8.17 8.30 20.89
C ALA A 113 7.87 6.82 21.11
N LYS A 114 8.89 6.00 21.41
CA LYS A 114 8.71 4.59 21.76
C LYS A 114 8.03 4.42 23.13
N SER A 115 8.11 5.42 23.98
CA SER A 115 7.37 5.51 25.24
C SER A 115 7.06 6.99 25.51
N VAL A 116 5.85 7.29 25.89
CA VAL A 116 5.49 8.59 26.45
C VAL A 116 5.58 8.45 27.96
N THR A 117 6.71 8.81 28.53
CA THR A 117 6.80 9.04 29.99
C THR A 117 6.28 10.44 30.23
N VAL A 118 5.07 10.53 30.74
CA VAL A 118 4.55 11.77 31.31
C VAL A 118 5.01 11.76 32.76
N GLU A 119 6.02 12.55 33.09
CA GLU A 119 6.29 12.96 34.47
C GLU A 119 5.40 14.14 34.83
#